data_995bc317114c8651cbe11e13c1bc1de8
#
_entry.id   995bc317114c8651cbe11e13c1bc1de8
#
_cell.length_a   1.000
_cell.length_b   1.000
_cell.length_c   1.000
_cell.angle_alpha   90.00
_cell.angle_beta   90.00
_cell.angle_gamma   90.00
#
_symmetry.space_group_name_H-M   'P 1'
#
loop_
_entity.id
_entity.type
_entity.pdbx_description
1 polymer ?
#
loop_
_entity_poly.entity_id
_entity_poly.type
_entity_poly.pdbx_seq_one_letter_code
_entity_poly.pdbx_strand_id
1 'polypeptide(L)'
;MKKIIYSTLIFTILISGMWACKKSFLESDPQTGVKFDANFFKDRKDFDGFMFGGYAEIQGAGSFFNLGIQQWIVDGGAMMQDIRDRSEQPYNLLSYATPTSTVSSAWQTCYKTIGRANLLLSKVQTSPGSLTDPEKNLLTGEAKFLRGFAFYSLAQRYGDAVIYLTPYDVADQAALSLARSPEAQVWAQVILDLKDAAAILPLNWDAGNTGRATKGAALAYLANAYMYVKDWPNAKKASQDLIALGKYSLLPNMRNLFSHLTENTAESIFEIQYKFVPGSKIAWSGQPNYGNFLNWFTGPLGAGAPYAIFGGQGTYPTARKLADSFDPNDKRRKELIKVPGESYAGETMAGQTYNIPLNITQKNSAFNAKWWTGAANQAGIEEWFWNQNIIVMRYAEFLLNYSEILFESGDVAGAYSNLNLVRARAGLANLVAQTNKEIFLTDLMKERRWELFWEPNIWYHYTRTGRAAKFLLDEYGLVMAPKFNKFPIPQGDIDLNPKLIQNTGY
;
A
#
# COMPACT_ATOMS: atom_id res chain seq x y z
N MET A 1 -6.42 58.17 40.08
CA MET A 1 -5.90 58.17 38.72
C MET A 1 -5.34 56.77 38.28
N LYS A 2 -4.43 56.14 39.02
CA LYS A 2 -3.87 54.80 38.59
C LYS A 2 -4.92 53.72 38.39
N LYS A 3 -5.96 53.59 39.24
CA LYS A 3 -7.01 52.55 39.07
C LYS A 3 -7.87 52.76 37.81
N ILE A 4 -8.11 53.98 37.37
CA ILE A 4 -8.88 54.32 36.18
C ILE A 4 -8.07 53.95 34.93
N ILE A 5 -6.76 54.19 34.93
CA ILE A 5 -5.87 53.84 33.81
C ILE A 5 -5.81 52.34 33.60
N TYR A 6 -5.73 51.52 34.65
CA TYR A 6 -5.74 50.05 34.53
C TYR A 6 -7.08 49.52 34.04
N SER A 7 -8.21 50.07 34.49
CA SER A 7 -9.53 49.68 34.00
C SER A 7 -9.73 49.99 32.51
N THR A 8 -9.23 51.17 32.08
CA THR A 8 -9.31 51.57 30.66
C THR A 8 -8.40 50.70 29.79
N LEU A 9 -7.20 50.35 30.27
CA LEU A 9 -6.28 49.48 29.53
C LEU A 9 -6.83 48.05 29.36
N ILE A 10 -7.42 47.48 30.42
CA ILE A 10 -8.05 46.14 30.37
C ILE A 10 -9.25 46.16 29.44
N PHE A 11 -10.06 47.22 29.43
CA PHE A 11 -11.24 47.32 28.55
C PHE A 11 -10.83 47.49 27.09
N THR A 12 -9.73 48.18 26.79
CA THR A 12 -9.18 48.35 25.43
C THR A 12 -8.60 47.00 24.89
N ILE A 13 -7.93 46.22 25.75
CA ILE A 13 -7.41 44.89 25.39
C ILE A 13 -8.54 43.91 25.14
N LEU A 14 -9.63 43.96 25.89
CA LEU A 14 -10.83 43.12 25.66
C LEU A 14 -11.55 43.46 24.35
N ILE A 15 -11.63 44.74 23.98
CA ILE A 15 -12.27 45.17 22.72
C ILE A 15 -11.39 44.84 21.51
N SER A 16 -10.07 44.97 21.61
CA SER A 16 -9.16 44.61 20.51
C SER A 16 -9.11 43.07 20.27
N GLY A 17 -9.34 42.25 21.32
CA GLY A 17 -9.46 40.81 21.20
C GLY A 17 -10.71 40.32 20.44
N MET A 18 -11.80 41.07 20.47
CA MET A 18 -13.05 40.73 19.77
C MET A 18 -13.03 41.02 18.25
N TRP A 19 -12.08 41.80 17.76
CA TRP A 19 -11.91 42.07 16.31
C TRP A 19 -10.87 41.17 15.64
N ALA A 20 -10.13 40.35 16.40
CA ALA A 20 -9.08 39.47 15.87
C ALA A 20 -9.61 38.16 15.30
N CYS A 21 -10.82 37.76 15.61
CA CYS A 21 -11.44 36.56 15.02
C CYS A 21 -12.16 36.93 13.73
N LYS A 22 -11.47 37.02 12.62
CA LYS A 22 -12.12 36.95 11.31
C LYS A 22 -12.74 35.56 11.15
N LYS A 23 -14.03 35.51 10.80
CA LYS A 23 -14.77 34.29 10.53
C LYS A 23 -14.03 33.38 9.54
N SER A 24 -13.24 33.94 8.63
CA SER A 24 -12.40 33.24 7.66
C SER A 24 -11.21 32.46 8.28
N PHE A 25 -10.82 32.72 9.54
CA PHE A 25 -9.79 31.93 10.23
C PHE A 25 -10.35 30.61 10.79
N LEU A 26 -11.65 30.56 11.08
CA LEU A 26 -12.36 29.36 11.52
C LEU A 26 -13.00 28.56 10.36
N GLU A 27 -12.98 29.12 9.16
CA GLU A 27 -13.49 28.51 7.94
C GLU A 27 -12.39 27.81 7.12
N SER A 28 -11.29 27.37 7.73
CA SER A 28 -10.39 26.43 7.07
C SER A 28 -11.13 25.10 6.93
N ASP A 29 -11.25 24.62 5.69
CA ASP A 29 -11.75 23.27 5.43
C ASP A 29 -10.89 22.27 6.23
N PRO A 30 -11.44 21.60 7.26
CA PRO A 30 -10.63 20.78 8.15
C PRO A 30 -10.04 19.55 7.47
N GLN A 31 -10.42 19.23 6.25
CA GLN A 31 -9.99 17.99 5.57
C GLN A 31 -9.04 18.18 4.40
N THR A 32 -9.05 19.31 3.71
CA THR A 32 -8.19 19.46 2.52
C THR A 32 -7.32 20.72 2.55
N GLY A 33 -7.58 21.69 3.44
CA GLY A 33 -6.88 22.98 3.45
C GLY A 33 -7.07 23.82 2.17
N VAL A 34 -7.87 23.36 1.23
CA VAL A 34 -8.13 23.99 -0.06
C VAL A 34 -9.62 24.23 -0.20
N LYS A 35 -10.07 25.48 -0.12
CA LYS A 35 -11.41 25.85 -0.58
C LYS A 35 -11.39 25.70 -2.10
N PHE A 36 -12.09 24.70 -2.61
CA PHE A 36 -12.41 24.66 -4.03
C PHE A 36 -13.46 25.73 -4.31
N ASP A 37 -12.99 26.86 -4.85
CA ASP A 37 -13.86 27.88 -5.41
C ASP A 37 -14.85 27.19 -6.38
N ALA A 38 -16.08 27.69 -6.47
CA ALA A 38 -17.08 27.23 -7.45
C ALA A 38 -16.55 27.21 -8.89
N ASN A 39 -15.45 27.92 -9.13
CA ASN A 39 -14.77 28.01 -10.40
C ASN A 39 -13.52 27.11 -10.54
N PHE A 40 -13.23 26.18 -9.63
CA PHE A 40 -11.99 25.37 -9.68
C PHE A 40 -11.97 24.44 -10.89
N PHE A 41 -13.08 23.76 -11.21
CA PHE A 41 -13.14 22.78 -12.30
C PHE A 41 -13.48 23.46 -13.66
N LYS A 42 -12.53 24.19 -14.23
CA LYS A 42 -12.73 24.97 -15.47
C LYS A 42 -12.36 24.22 -16.72
N ASP A 43 -11.30 23.44 -16.67
CA ASP A 43 -10.75 22.73 -17.83
C ASP A 43 -10.15 21.38 -17.43
N ARG A 44 -9.69 20.61 -18.40
CA ARG A 44 -9.09 19.30 -18.18
C ARG A 44 -7.92 19.33 -17.20
N LYS A 45 -7.13 20.39 -17.18
CA LYS A 45 -5.97 20.50 -16.29
C LYS A 45 -6.36 20.58 -14.82
N ASP A 46 -7.46 21.27 -14.52
CA ASP A 46 -7.99 21.34 -13.16
C ASP A 46 -8.49 19.96 -12.68
N PHE A 47 -9.19 19.23 -13.57
CA PHE A 47 -9.63 17.87 -13.28
C PHE A 47 -8.45 16.90 -13.07
N ASP A 48 -7.42 16.98 -13.92
CA ASP A 48 -6.22 16.16 -13.75
C ASP A 48 -5.47 16.52 -12.47
N GLY A 49 -5.32 17.79 -12.13
CA GLY A 49 -4.72 18.24 -10.88
C GLY A 49 -5.45 17.69 -9.65
N PHE A 50 -6.79 17.69 -9.69
CA PHE A 50 -7.61 17.09 -8.63
C PHE A 50 -7.46 15.57 -8.55
N MET A 51 -7.42 14.88 -9.71
CA MET A 51 -7.16 13.44 -9.81
C MET A 51 -5.79 13.09 -9.23
N PHE A 52 -4.74 13.84 -9.56
CA PHE A 52 -3.39 13.64 -9.00
C PHE A 52 -3.38 13.78 -7.48
N GLY A 53 -4.22 14.67 -6.91
CA GLY A 53 -4.46 14.72 -5.48
C GLY A 53 -4.98 13.39 -4.91
N GLY A 54 -5.80 12.64 -5.65
CA GLY A 54 -6.26 11.31 -5.28
C GLY A 54 -5.13 10.27 -5.26
N TYR A 55 -4.23 10.32 -6.24
CA TYR A 55 -3.01 9.48 -6.22
C TYR A 55 -2.04 9.89 -5.10
N ALA A 56 -1.93 11.18 -4.79
CA ALA A 56 -1.09 11.67 -3.71
C ALA A 56 -1.57 11.19 -2.32
N GLU A 57 -2.87 11.00 -2.11
CA GLU A 57 -3.39 10.41 -0.87
C GLU A 57 -2.83 9.01 -0.63
N ILE A 58 -2.74 8.17 -1.67
CA ILE A 58 -2.20 6.82 -1.55
C ILE A 58 -0.67 6.79 -1.46
N GLN A 59 0.02 7.88 -1.82
CA GLN A 59 1.47 8.02 -1.77
C GLN A 59 1.99 8.39 -0.37
N GLY A 60 1.22 9.11 0.44
CA GLY A 60 1.66 9.69 1.70
C GLY A 60 2.18 8.68 2.73
N ALA A 61 3.03 9.14 3.65
CA ALA A 61 3.66 8.31 4.68
C ALA A 61 2.66 7.61 5.62
N GLY A 62 1.48 8.21 5.82
CA GLY A 62 0.37 7.61 6.57
C GLY A 62 -0.63 6.84 5.69
N SER A 63 -0.31 6.62 4.42
CA SER A 63 -1.19 5.99 3.44
C SER A 63 -1.43 4.51 3.73
N PHE A 64 -2.40 3.90 3.02
CA PHE A 64 -2.65 2.46 3.12
C PHE A 64 -1.49 1.59 2.63
N PHE A 65 -0.48 2.19 2.02
CA PHE A 65 0.78 1.56 1.66
C PHE A 65 1.92 1.93 2.61
N ASN A 66 1.61 2.49 3.76
CA ASN A 66 2.60 2.48 4.82
C ASN A 66 2.89 1.02 5.16
N LEU A 67 3.96 0.54 4.56
CA LEU A 67 4.36 -0.85 4.47
C LEU A 67 4.67 -1.48 5.84
N GLY A 68 4.76 -0.65 6.87
CA GLY A 68 5.14 -1.09 8.17
C GLY A 68 4.25 -2.20 8.73
N ILE A 69 2.95 -1.98 8.79
CA ILE A 69 2.07 -2.84 9.57
C ILE A 69 1.92 -4.24 8.97
N GLN A 70 1.79 -4.33 7.67
CA GLN A 70 1.39 -5.58 7.02
C GLN A 70 2.55 -6.56 6.85
N GLN A 71 3.73 -6.01 6.68
CA GLN A 71 4.94 -6.79 6.41
C GLN A 71 5.65 -7.20 7.69
N TRP A 72 5.46 -6.43 8.75
CA TRP A 72 6.02 -6.76 10.07
C TRP A 72 5.38 -8.00 10.67
N ILE A 73 4.12 -8.28 10.33
CA ILE A 73 3.40 -9.42 10.89
C ILE A 73 3.91 -10.73 10.28
N VAL A 74 4.27 -10.77 8.99
CA VAL A 74 4.57 -12.05 8.32
C VAL A 74 6.03 -12.47 8.43
N ASP A 75 6.99 -11.71 8.05
CA ASP A 75 8.40 -12.13 8.05
C ASP A 75 9.36 -11.00 8.47
N GLY A 76 8.82 -9.82 8.59
CA GLY A 76 9.58 -8.65 9.01
C GLY A 76 9.56 -8.47 10.50
N GLY A 77 8.53 -8.98 11.20
CA GLY A 77 8.26 -8.49 12.50
C GLY A 77 8.05 -9.46 13.64
N ALA A 78 7.49 -10.61 13.36
CA ALA A 78 7.01 -11.49 14.44
C ALA A 78 8.09 -11.99 15.40
N MET A 79 9.37 -11.92 15.03
CA MET A 79 10.49 -12.42 15.84
C MET A 79 11.66 -11.46 15.92
N MET A 80 11.44 -10.18 15.75
CA MET A 80 12.51 -9.20 15.87
C MET A 80 12.88 -8.94 17.33
N GLN A 81 13.84 -9.65 17.81
CA GLN A 81 14.50 -9.33 19.08
C GLN A 81 15.29 -8.00 18.97
N ASP A 82 15.63 -7.60 17.77
CA ASP A 82 16.54 -6.50 17.48
C ASP A 82 15.82 -5.24 16.90
N ILE A 83 14.51 -5.10 17.10
CA ILE A 83 13.77 -3.89 16.68
C ILE A 83 14.30 -2.68 17.44
N ARG A 84 14.77 -1.68 16.70
CA ARG A 84 15.21 -0.41 17.28
C ARG A 84 14.04 0.43 17.76
N ASP A 85 12.95 0.48 16.99
CA ASP A 85 11.74 1.21 17.36
C ASP A 85 10.70 0.25 17.94
N ARG A 86 10.59 0.26 19.26
CA ARG A 86 9.67 -0.60 20.00
C ARG A 86 8.21 -0.15 19.90
N SER A 87 7.91 1.02 19.33
CA SER A 87 6.54 1.50 19.16
C SER A 87 5.71 0.60 18.24
N GLU A 88 6.37 -0.10 17.32
CA GLU A 88 5.75 -1.01 16.36
C GLU A 88 5.73 -2.48 16.82
N GLN A 89 6.38 -2.76 17.95
CA GLN A 89 6.42 -4.11 18.52
C GLN A 89 5.03 -4.72 18.78
N PRO A 90 3.98 -3.95 19.17
CA PRO A 90 2.64 -4.49 19.34
C PRO A 90 2.07 -5.16 18.08
N TYR A 91 2.39 -4.67 16.88
CA TYR A 91 1.94 -5.32 15.63
C TYR A 91 2.62 -6.66 15.40
N ASN A 92 3.91 -6.71 15.64
CA ASN A 92 4.70 -7.92 15.47
C ASN A 92 4.29 -9.03 16.42
N LEU A 93 3.94 -8.66 17.65
CA LEU A 93 3.54 -9.59 18.70
C LEU A 93 2.03 -9.82 18.75
N LEU A 94 1.26 -9.21 17.81
CA LEU A 94 -0.20 -9.28 17.84
C LEU A 94 -0.76 -8.89 19.21
N SER A 95 -0.25 -7.81 19.80
CA SER A 95 -0.64 -7.33 21.13
C SER A 95 -1.31 -5.95 21.11
N TYR A 96 -1.58 -5.40 19.92
CA TYR A 96 -2.28 -4.12 19.79
C TYR A 96 -3.76 -4.23 20.18
N ALA A 97 -4.23 -3.31 21.04
CA ALA A 97 -5.60 -3.31 21.55
C ALA A 97 -6.48 -2.24 20.90
N THR A 98 -5.94 -1.05 20.68
CA THR A 98 -6.62 0.11 20.10
C THR A 98 -5.75 0.74 19.05
N PRO A 99 -6.30 1.60 18.19
CA PRO A 99 -5.64 2.03 16.98
C PRO A 99 -4.37 2.80 17.31
N THR A 100 -3.30 2.32 16.76
CA THR A 100 -2.08 3.08 16.59
C THR A 100 -2.31 4.10 15.47
N SER A 101 -1.46 5.12 15.43
CA SER A 101 -1.52 6.17 14.41
C SER A 101 -1.56 5.61 12.97
N THR A 102 -0.88 4.49 12.72
CA THR A 102 -0.77 3.91 11.39
C THR A 102 -2.08 3.23 10.93
N VAL A 103 -2.77 2.51 11.82
CA VAL A 103 -4.10 1.93 11.51
C VAL A 103 -5.12 3.04 11.24
N SER A 104 -5.10 4.09 12.08
CA SER A 104 -5.97 5.26 11.91
C SER A 104 -5.69 5.99 10.61
N SER A 105 -4.42 6.21 10.29
CA SER A 105 -4.02 6.86 9.03
C SER A 105 -4.46 6.09 7.80
N ALA A 106 -4.34 4.75 7.81
CA ALA A 106 -4.78 3.91 6.69
C ALA A 106 -6.31 4.01 6.48
N TRP A 107 -7.10 3.96 7.56
CA TRP A 107 -8.55 4.16 7.52
C TRP A 107 -8.92 5.52 6.94
N GLN A 108 -8.36 6.59 7.48
CA GLN A 108 -8.63 7.97 7.07
C GLN A 108 -8.22 8.22 5.61
N THR A 109 -7.07 7.67 5.18
CA THR A 109 -6.61 7.77 3.79
C THR A 109 -7.59 7.12 2.82
N CYS A 110 -8.15 5.95 3.17
CA CYS A 110 -9.20 5.33 2.35
C CYS A 110 -10.39 6.26 2.17
N TYR A 111 -10.91 6.84 3.25
CA TYR A 111 -12.07 7.74 3.16
C TYR A 111 -11.76 9.07 2.47
N LYS A 112 -10.56 9.63 2.62
CA LYS A 112 -10.14 10.80 1.84
C LYS A 112 -10.12 10.49 0.34
N THR A 113 -9.58 9.33 -0.03
CA THR A 113 -9.56 8.87 -1.44
C THR A 113 -10.98 8.68 -1.98
N ILE A 114 -11.88 8.05 -1.21
CA ILE A 114 -13.30 7.89 -1.56
C ILE A 114 -13.99 9.24 -1.74
N GLY A 115 -13.80 10.18 -0.81
CA GLY A 115 -14.36 11.52 -0.88
C GLY A 115 -13.92 12.28 -2.12
N ARG A 116 -12.62 12.23 -2.44
CA ARG A 116 -12.08 12.82 -3.67
C ARG A 116 -12.67 12.18 -4.93
N ALA A 117 -12.73 10.86 -4.97
CA ALA A 117 -13.29 10.13 -6.10
C ALA A 117 -14.78 10.48 -6.31
N ASN A 118 -15.56 10.55 -5.24
CA ASN A 118 -16.99 10.93 -5.30
C ASN A 118 -17.15 12.36 -5.81
N LEU A 119 -16.36 13.31 -5.30
CA LEU A 119 -16.41 14.68 -5.76
C LEU A 119 -16.05 14.79 -7.24
N LEU A 120 -15.00 14.10 -7.67
CA LEU A 120 -14.61 14.08 -9.08
C LEU A 120 -15.70 13.49 -9.97
N LEU A 121 -16.29 12.35 -9.59
CA LEU A 121 -17.40 11.73 -10.31
C LEU A 121 -18.60 12.69 -10.47
N SER A 122 -18.95 13.40 -9.39
CA SER A 122 -20.02 14.41 -9.42
C SER A 122 -19.68 15.57 -10.35
N LYS A 123 -18.44 16.11 -10.27
CA LYS A 123 -18.02 17.26 -11.06
C LYS A 123 -17.87 16.93 -12.55
N VAL A 124 -17.37 15.75 -12.89
CA VAL A 124 -17.30 15.28 -14.30
C VAL A 124 -18.68 15.25 -14.94
N GLN A 125 -19.73 14.86 -14.20
CA GLN A 125 -21.10 14.82 -14.72
C GLN A 125 -21.74 16.21 -14.86
N THR A 126 -21.41 17.12 -13.94
CA THR A 126 -22.04 18.45 -13.88
C THR A 126 -21.24 19.55 -14.60
N SER A 127 -20.08 19.23 -15.16
CA SER A 127 -19.18 20.20 -15.81
C SER A 127 -19.77 20.67 -17.14
N PRO A 128 -20.10 21.95 -17.30
CA PRO A 128 -20.67 22.45 -18.55
C PRO A 128 -19.60 22.60 -19.62
N GLY A 129 -19.54 21.68 -20.58
CA GLY A 129 -18.83 21.89 -21.86
C GLY A 129 -17.30 21.99 -21.84
N SER A 130 -16.67 21.94 -20.66
CA SER A 130 -15.21 22.07 -20.50
C SER A 130 -14.44 20.77 -20.74
N LEU A 131 -15.14 19.65 -20.83
CA LEU A 131 -14.58 18.32 -21.10
C LEU A 131 -15.27 17.67 -22.28
N THR A 132 -14.50 17.02 -23.14
CA THR A 132 -15.04 16.11 -24.16
C THR A 132 -15.54 14.81 -23.53
N ASP A 133 -16.43 14.07 -24.20
CA ASP A 133 -16.92 12.78 -23.70
C ASP A 133 -15.82 11.74 -23.46
N PRO A 134 -14.79 11.60 -24.31
CA PRO A 134 -13.65 10.74 -24.00
C PRO A 134 -12.90 11.14 -22.71
N GLU A 135 -12.72 12.43 -22.45
CA GLU A 135 -12.07 12.92 -21.23
C GLU A 135 -12.92 12.64 -19.98
N LYS A 136 -14.25 12.86 -20.07
CA LYS A 136 -15.18 12.49 -19.00
C LYS A 136 -15.12 11.00 -18.69
N ASN A 137 -15.09 10.17 -19.72
CA ASN A 137 -14.98 8.72 -19.55
C ASN A 137 -13.68 8.34 -18.86
N LEU A 138 -12.51 8.87 -19.30
CA LEU A 138 -11.24 8.56 -18.68
C LEU A 138 -11.19 8.97 -17.20
N LEU A 139 -11.60 10.20 -16.88
CA LEU A 139 -11.67 10.69 -15.50
C LEU A 139 -12.62 9.84 -14.64
N THR A 140 -13.76 9.43 -15.21
CA THR A 140 -14.69 8.52 -14.55
C THR A 140 -14.06 7.17 -14.26
N GLY A 141 -13.34 6.58 -15.21
CA GLY A 141 -12.64 5.30 -15.05
C GLY A 141 -11.59 5.36 -13.94
N GLU A 142 -10.78 6.42 -13.89
CA GLU A 142 -9.78 6.59 -12.85
C GLU A 142 -10.39 6.84 -11.47
N ALA A 143 -11.42 7.70 -11.38
CA ALA A 143 -12.10 7.96 -10.12
C ALA A 143 -12.74 6.68 -9.55
N LYS A 144 -13.37 5.86 -10.42
CA LYS A 144 -13.90 4.54 -10.02
C LYS A 144 -12.78 3.59 -9.61
N PHE A 145 -11.65 3.56 -10.32
CA PHE A 145 -10.50 2.76 -9.89
C PHE A 145 -10.02 3.16 -8.49
N LEU A 146 -9.78 4.43 -8.23
CA LEU A 146 -9.32 4.92 -6.93
C LEU A 146 -10.33 4.64 -5.81
N ARG A 147 -11.63 4.81 -6.08
CA ARG A 147 -12.69 4.49 -5.11
C ARG A 147 -12.77 3.00 -4.84
N GLY A 148 -12.78 2.18 -5.87
CA GLY A 148 -12.77 0.72 -5.75
C GLY A 148 -11.54 0.21 -5.03
N PHE A 149 -10.37 0.78 -5.29
CA PHE A 149 -9.12 0.46 -4.62
C PHE A 149 -9.12 0.85 -3.13
N ALA A 150 -9.73 1.99 -2.77
CA ALA A 150 -9.90 2.40 -1.38
C ALA A 150 -10.89 1.48 -0.64
N PHE A 151 -12.03 1.14 -1.24
CA PHE A 151 -12.96 0.17 -0.66
C PHE A 151 -12.36 -1.24 -0.57
N TYR A 152 -11.55 -1.67 -1.55
CA TYR A 152 -10.78 -2.91 -1.48
C TYR A 152 -9.90 -2.94 -0.23
N SER A 153 -9.17 -1.86 0.03
CA SER A 153 -8.32 -1.72 1.21
C SER A 153 -9.12 -1.74 2.52
N LEU A 154 -10.29 -1.10 2.56
CA LEU A 154 -11.18 -1.12 3.73
C LEU A 154 -11.71 -2.54 3.99
N ALA A 155 -12.27 -3.21 3.00
CA ALA A 155 -12.80 -4.57 3.13
C ALA A 155 -11.72 -5.56 3.55
N GLN A 156 -10.54 -5.48 2.94
CA GLN A 156 -9.41 -6.35 3.24
C GLN A 156 -8.93 -6.19 4.68
N ARG A 157 -8.81 -4.95 5.16
CA ARG A 157 -8.19 -4.62 6.46
C ARG A 157 -9.15 -4.58 7.61
N TYR A 158 -10.34 -4.01 7.40
CA TYR A 158 -11.30 -3.71 8.48
C TYR A 158 -12.59 -4.52 8.36
N GLY A 159 -12.88 -5.12 7.22
CA GLY A 159 -14.12 -5.84 6.95
C GLY A 159 -15.27 -4.88 6.64
N ASP A 160 -16.26 -4.81 7.53
CA ASP A 160 -17.38 -3.88 7.40
C ASP A 160 -16.88 -2.43 7.33
N ALA A 161 -17.45 -1.62 6.43
CA ALA A 161 -17.06 -0.24 6.22
C ALA A 161 -18.26 0.61 5.80
N VAL A 162 -18.19 1.93 6.04
CA VAL A 162 -19.23 2.84 5.56
C VAL A 162 -19.07 3.04 4.06
N ILE A 163 -20.15 2.84 3.31
CA ILE A 163 -20.16 3.02 1.86
C ILE A 163 -20.68 4.44 1.53
N TYR A 164 -19.76 5.35 1.22
CA TYR A 164 -20.06 6.68 0.71
C TYR A 164 -19.91 6.69 -0.81
N LEU A 165 -21.01 6.99 -1.55
CA LEU A 165 -21.04 7.01 -3.01
C LEU A 165 -21.28 8.39 -3.61
N THR A 166 -21.60 9.37 -2.78
CA THR A 166 -21.84 10.76 -3.17
C THR A 166 -20.85 11.68 -2.44
N PRO A 167 -20.59 12.87 -2.99
CA PRO A 167 -19.87 13.88 -2.23
C PRO A 167 -20.57 14.15 -0.90
N TYR A 168 -19.81 14.33 0.16
CA TYR A 168 -20.34 14.70 1.47
C TYR A 168 -19.71 16.01 1.93
N ASP A 169 -20.52 16.83 2.59
CA ASP A 169 -20.03 18.00 3.30
C ASP A 169 -19.55 17.57 4.69
N VAL A 170 -18.31 17.87 5.01
CA VAL A 170 -17.73 17.57 6.33
C VAL A 170 -18.42 18.33 7.46
N ALA A 171 -19.14 19.42 7.16
CA ALA A 171 -19.97 20.14 8.11
C ALA A 171 -21.31 19.45 8.36
N ASP A 172 -21.77 18.55 7.47
CA ASP A 172 -23.00 17.78 7.66
C ASP A 172 -22.72 16.50 8.45
N GLN A 173 -22.71 16.64 9.77
CA GLN A 173 -22.48 15.51 10.69
C GLN A 173 -23.52 14.38 10.52
N ALA A 174 -24.76 14.71 10.11
CA ALA A 174 -25.79 13.69 9.90
C ALA A 174 -25.49 12.83 8.66
N ALA A 175 -25.03 13.44 7.58
CA ALA A 175 -24.61 12.74 6.36
C ALA A 175 -23.36 11.87 6.59
N LEU A 176 -22.48 12.28 7.52
CA LEU A 176 -21.28 11.52 7.88
C LEU A 176 -21.55 10.39 8.90
N SER A 177 -22.63 10.50 9.70
CA SER A 177 -22.95 9.53 10.75
C SER A 177 -23.75 8.34 10.20
N LEU A 178 -23.12 7.54 9.33
CA LEU A 178 -23.67 6.30 8.80
C LEU A 178 -23.09 5.08 9.53
N ALA A 179 -23.90 4.02 9.62
CA ALA A 179 -23.42 2.73 10.09
C ALA A 179 -22.52 2.06 9.04
N ARG A 180 -21.65 1.16 9.48
CA ARG A 180 -20.89 0.32 8.56
C ARG A 180 -21.82 -0.66 7.83
N SER A 181 -21.60 -0.81 6.53
CA SER A 181 -22.21 -1.85 5.72
C SER A 181 -21.45 -3.17 5.90
N PRO A 182 -22.12 -4.33 5.85
CA PRO A 182 -21.46 -5.63 5.89
C PRO A 182 -20.35 -5.78 4.84
N GLU A 183 -19.29 -6.48 5.18
CA GLU A 183 -18.12 -6.70 4.32
C GLU A 183 -18.50 -7.17 2.90
N ALA A 184 -19.51 -8.05 2.80
CA ALA A 184 -20.01 -8.53 1.51
C ALA A 184 -20.53 -7.40 0.60
N GLN A 185 -21.18 -6.37 1.18
CA GLN A 185 -21.66 -5.21 0.42
C GLN A 185 -20.48 -4.31 0.02
N VAL A 186 -19.46 -4.19 0.86
CA VAL A 186 -18.24 -3.44 0.52
C VAL A 186 -17.54 -4.11 -0.66
N TRP A 187 -17.38 -5.44 -0.65
CA TRP A 187 -16.83 -6.19 -1.80
C TRP A 187 -17.69 -6.05 -3.06
N ALA A 188 -19.02 -6.02 -2.94
CA ALA A 188 -19.89 -5.78 -4.10
C ALA A 188 -19.62 -4.40 -4.73
N GLN A 189 -19.41 -3.37 -3.90
CA GLN A 189 -19.06 -2.03 -4.40
C GLN A 189 -17.67 -2.00 -5.04
N VAL A 190 -16.68 -2.70 -4.45
CA VAL A 190 -15.33 -2.87 -5.04
C VAL A 190 -15.44 -3.46 -6.44
N ILE A 191 -16.19 -4.56 -6.58
CA ILE A 191 -16.37 -5.26 -7.86
C ILE A 191 -17.02 -4.35 -8.89
N LEU A 192 -18.07 -3.62 -8.51
CA LEU A 192 -18.74 -2.68 -9.39
C LEU A 192 -17.80 -1.59 -9.92
N ASP A 193 -17.09 -0.91 -9.02
CA ASP A 193 -16.17 0.17 -9.39
C ASP A 193 -15.02 -0.33 -10.26
N LEU A 194 -14.40 -1.47 -9.93
CA LEU A 194 -13.29 -2.02 -10.70
C LEU A 194 -13.71 -2.59 -12.05
N LYS A 195 -14.91 -3.15 -12.15
CA LYS A 195 -15.49 -3.61 -13.42
C LYS A 195 -15.71 -2.44 -14.38
N ASP A 196 -16.29 -1.37 -13.88
CA ASP A 196 -16.52 -0.15 -14.66
C ASP A 196 -15.19 0.50 -15.07
N ALA A 197 -14.22 0.57 -14.15
CA ALA A 197 -12.87 1.06 -14.45
C ALA A 197 -12.17 0.22 -15.54
N ALA A 198 -12.25 -1.11 -15.46
CA ALA A 198 -11.66 -2.01 -16.46
C ALA A 198 -12.29 -1.87 -17.85
N ALA A 199 -13.57 -1.49 -17.94
CA ALA A 199 -14.24 -1.24 -19.20
C ALA A 199 -13.77 0.07 -19.88
N ILE A 200 -13.36 1.06 -19.08
CA ILE A 200 -13.09 2.43 -19.54
C ILE A 200 -11.59 2.71 -19.69
N LEU A 201 -10.78 2.25 -18.74
CA LEU A 201 -9.37 2.64 -18.66
C LEU A 201 -8.54 2.15 -19.86
N PRO A 202 -7.55 2.94 -20.29
CA PRO A 202 -6.68 2.58 -21.41
C PRO A 202 -5.71 1.44 -21.01
N LEU A 203 -5.18 0.76 -22.03
CA LEU A 203 -4.12 -0.23 -21.84
C LEU A 203 -2.82 0.43 -21.38
N ASN A 204 -2.48 1.56 -21.95
CA ASN A 204 -1.30 2.35 -21.65
C ASN A 204 -1.66 3.83 -21.61
N TRP A 205 -0.96 4.58 -20.79
CA TRP A 205 -0.92 6.03 -20.82
C TRP A 205 0.30 6.51 -21.62
N ASP A 206 0.27 7.73 -22.04
CA ASP A 206 1.46 8.40 -22.60
C ASP A 206 2.53 8.62 -21.49
N ALA A 207 3.73 9.01 -21.92
CA ALA A 207 4.87 9.17 -21.00
C ALA A 207 4.64 10.23 -19.90
N GLY A 208 3.83 11.26 -20.17
CA GLY A 208 3.49 12.30 -19.20
C GLY A 208 2.48 11.86 -18.14
N ASN A 209 1.82 10.75 -18.39
CA ASN A 209 0.76 10.17 -17.55
C ASN A 209 1.12 8.79 -16.97
N THR A 210 2.40 8.40 -17.03
CA THR A 210 2.90 7.14 -16.45
C THR A 210 2.54 7.05 -14.97
N GLY A 211 2.11 5.87 -14.54
CA GLY A 211 1.71 5.61 -13.13
C GLY A 211 0.22 5.81 -12.85
N ARG A 212 -0.55 6.40 -13.76
CA ARG A 212 -2.02 6.41 -13.67
C ARG A 212 -2.58 5.00 -13.85
N ALA A 213 -3.74 4.74 -13.26
CA ALA A 213 -4.40 3.44 -13.33
C ALA A 213 -4.68 3.00 -14.78
N THR A 214 -4.43 1.74 -15.07
CA THR A 214 -4.63 1.15 -16.40
C THR A 214 -5.73 0.09 -16.36
N LYS A 215 -6.22 -0.32 -17.53
CA LYS A 215 -7.13 -1.47 -17.67
C LYS A 215 -6.56 -2.71 -16.99
N GLY A 216 -5.26 -2.97 -17.11
CA GLY A 216 -4.61 -4.11 -16.48
C GLY A 216 -4.64 -4.03 -14.95
N ALA A 217 -4.40 -2.85 -14.37
CA ALA A 217 -4.52 -2.65 -12.93
C ALA A 217 -5.96 -2.93 -12.44
N ALA A 218 -6.96 -2.40 -13.15
CA ALA A 218 -8.36 -2.63 -12.81
C ALA A 218 -8.75 -4.12 -12.90
N LEU A 219 -8.33 -4.85 -13.95
CA LEU A 219 -8.58 -6.28 -14.11
C LEU A 219 -7.90 -7.13 -13.02
N ALA A 220 -6.66 -6.80 -12.63
CA ALA A 220 -5.95 -7.53 -11.60
C ALA A 220 -6.65 -7.41 -10.24
N TYR A 221 -7.03 -6.20 -9.85
CA TYR A 221 -7.77 -5.96 -8.60
C TYR A 221 -9.19 -6.53 -8.66
N LEU A 222 -9.85 -6.51 -9.83
CA LEU A 222 -11.15 -7.15 -10.03
C LEU A 222 -11.07 -8.67 -9.85
N ALA A 223 -10.07 -9.32 -10.43
CA ALA A 223 -9.83 -10.76 -10.22
C ALA A 223 -9.61 -11.08 -8.74
N ASN A 224 -8.81 -10.26 -8.04
CA ASN A 224 -8.60 -10.40 -6.60
C ASN A 224 -9.88 -10.18 -5.80
N ALA A 225 -10.71 -9.19 -6.14
CA ALA A 225 -11.98 -8.94 -5.45
C ALA A 225 -12.92 -10.15 -5.58
N TYR A 226 -13.04 -10.72 -6.77
CA TYR A 226 -13.80 -11.96 -6.99
C TYR A 226 -13.22 -13.14 -6.18
N MET A 227 -11.89 -13.23 -6.08
CA MET A 227 -11.23 -14.26 -5.26
C MET A 227 -11.58 -14.12 -3.76
N TYR A 228 -11.69 -12.88 -3.24
CA TYR A 228 -12.11 -12.64 -1.86
C TYR A 228 -13.53 -13.10 -1.57
N VAL A 229 -14.45 -12.91 -2.51
CA VAL A 229 -15.84 -13.39 -2.40
C VAL A 229 -16.04 -14.83 -2.91
N LYS A 230 -14.94 -15.52 -3.30
CA LYS A 230 -14.93 -16.89 -3.84
C LYS A 230 -15.79 -17.07 -5.09
N ASP A 231 -15.96 -16.03 -5.88
CA ASP A 231 -16.58 -16.08 -7.20
C ASP A 231 -15.52 -16.51 -8.24
N TRP A 232 -15.17 -17.80 -8.21
CA TRP A 232 -14.10 -18.37 -9.01
C TRP A 232 -14.33 -18.23 -10.52
N PRO A 233 -15.58 -18.40 -11.06
CA PRO A 233 -15.84 -18.17 -12.47
C PRO A 233 -15.50 -16.77 -12.95
N ASN A 234 -15.95 -15.74 -12.22
CA ASN A 234 -15.67 -14.36 -12.58
C ASN A 234 -14.20 -13.96 -12.29
N ALA A 235 -13.58 -14.51 -11.25
CA ALA A 235 -12.15 -14.33 -10.98
C ALA A 235 -11.31 -14.89 -12.14
N LYS A 236 -11.65 -16.11 -12.64
CA LYS A 236 -10.99 -16.74 -13.80
C LYS A 236 -11.16 -15.88 -15.04
N LYS A 237 -12.37 -15.42 -15.31
CA LYS A 237 -12.66 -14.55 -16.47
C LYS A 237 -11.84 -13.26 -16.45
N ALA A 238 -11.85 -12.51 -15.34
CA ALA A 238 -11.07 -11.29 -15.21
C ALA A 238 -9.56 -11.52 -15.36
N SER A 239 -9.06 -12.68 -14.87
CA SER A 239 -7.66 -13.07 -15.04
C SER A 239 -7.33 -13.38 -16.50
N GLN A 240 -8.20 -14.09 -17.20
CA GLN A 240 -8.03 -14.36 -18.64
C GLN A 240 -8.07 -13.08 -19.47
N ASP A 241 -8.95 -12.13 -19.13
CA ASP A 241 -9.02 -10.83 -19.79
C ASP A 241 -7.71 -10.03 -19.57
N LEU A 242 -7.09 -10.12 -18.40
CA LEU A 242 -5.78 -9.50 -18.17
C LEU A 242 -4.68 -10.16 -19.00
N ILE A 243 -4.63 -11.49 -19.04
CA ILE A 243 -3.64 -12.23 -19.85
C ILE A 243 -3.80 -11.88 -21.33
N ALA A 244 -5.04 -11.79 -21.81
CA ALA A 244 -5.36 -11.46 -23.20
C ALA A 244 -4.88 -10.05 -23.63
N LEU A 245 -4.57 -9.15 -22.67
CA LEU A 245 -3.94 -7.86 -22.99
C LEU A 245 -2.54 -8.02 -23.62
N GLY A 246 -1.85 -9.14 -23.38
CA GLY A 246 -0.52 -9.42 -23.89
C GLY A 246 0.57 -8.44 -23.40
N LYS A 247 0.31 -7.70 -22.33
CA LYS A 247 1.16 -6.60 -21.85
C LYS A 247 2.20 -7.04 -20.82
N TYR A 248 1.86 -8.03 -19.98
CA TYR A 248 2.63 -8.34 -18.79
C TYR A 248 3.43 -9.62 -18.93
N SER A 249 4.64 -9.63 -18.37
CA SER A 249 5.53 -10.79 -18.31
C SER A 249 6.45 -10.73 -17.11
N LEU A 250 6.94 -11.89 -16.66
CA LEU A 250 7.96 -11.95 -15.61
C LEU A 250 9.29 -11.40 -16.13
N LEU A 251 9.95 -10.56 -15.36
CA LEU A 251 11.30 -10.12 -15.65
C LEU A 251 12.31 -11.24 -15.31
N PRO A 252 13.25 -11.55 -16.20
CA PRO A 252 14.27 -12.57 -15.94
C PRO A 252 15.17 -12.22 -14.74
N ASN A 253 15.49 -10.93 -14.57
CA ASN A 253 16.29 -10.42 -13.47
C ASN A 253 15.40 -9.70 -12.45
N MET A 254 15.22 -10.30 -11.28
CA MET A 254 14.38 -9.74 -10.23
C MET A 254 14.94 -8.45 -9.63
N ARG A 255 16.24 -8.21 -9.68
CA ARG A 255 16.83 -6.95 -9.20
C ARG A 255 16.33 -5.76 -9.99
N ASN A 256 16.02 -5.94 -11.27
CA ASN A 256 15.48 -4.88 -12.11
C ASN A 256 14.05 -4.49 -11.73
N LEU A 257 13.31 -5.33 -11.00
CA LEU A 257 12.00 -4.97 -10.47
C LEU A 257 12.08 -3.89 -9.38
N PHE A 258 13.14 -3.96 -8.58
CA PHE A 258 13.28 -3.14 -7.38
C PHE A 258 14.36 -2.06 -7.55
N SER A 259 14.48 -1.52 -8.74
CA SER A 259 15.43 -0.47 -9.08
C SER A 259 14.70 0.78 -9.56
N HIS A 260 15.03 1.93 -9.00
CA HIS A 260 14.52 3.22 -9.47
C HIS A 260 14.93 3.58 -10.91
N LEU A 261 15.86 2.81 -11.51
CA LEU A 261 16.27 2.97 -12.90
C LEU A 261 15.40 2.18 -13.89
N THR A 262 14.58 1.26 -13.38
CA THR A 262 13.79 0.33 -14.20
C THR A 262 12.38 0.20 -13.66
N GLU A 263 11.70 1.33 -13.47
CA GLU A 263 10.32 1.38 -12.97
C GLU A 263 9.29 1.18 -14.08
N ASN A 264 8.05 0.85 -13.71
CA ASN A 264 6.93 0.64 -14.64
C ASN A 264 7.25 -0.39 -15.75
N THR A 265 7.90 -1.49 -15.37
CA THR A 265 8.35 -2.54 -16.28
C THR A 265 7.21 -3.43 -16.77
N ALA A 266 7.52 -4.39 -17.63
CA ALA A 266 6.56 -5.39 -18.10
C ALA A 266 6.00 -6.28 -16.98
N GLU A 267 6.64 -6.36 -15.81
CA GLU A 267 6.11 -7.08 -14.66
C GLU A 267 5.23 -6.20 -13.75
N SER A 268 5.34 -4.89 -13.84
CA SER A 268 4.57 -3.96 -13.02
C SER A 268 3.14 -3.80 -13.54
N ILE A 269 2.16 -4.19 -12.74
CA ILE A 269 0.74 -3.98 -13.06
C ILE A 269 0.26 -2.64 -12.51
N PHE A 270 0.64 -2.32 -11.27
CA PHE A 270 0.37 -1.03 -10.65
C PHE A 270 1.46 -0.66 -9.66
N GLU A 271 2.02 0.55 -9.83
CA GLU A 271 3.02 1.14 -8.94
C GLU A 271 2.55 2.49 -8.42
N ILE A 272 2.82 2.77 -7.15
CA ILE A 272 2.71 4.10 -6.60
C ILE A 272 4.01 4.83 -6.94
N GLN A 273 3.85 5.92 -7.67
CA GLN A 273 4.98 6.69 -8.19
C GLN A 273 5.57 7.58 -7.10
N TYR A 274 6.89 7.55 -6.96
CA TYR A 274 7.62 8.43 -6.07
C TYR A 274 8.68 9.19 -6.85
N LYS A 275 8.77 10.48 -6.58
CA LYS A 275 9.84 11.31 -7.13
C LYS A 275 10.34 12.26 -6.07
N PHE A 276 11.60 12.13 -5.72
CA PHE A 276 12.24 13.10 -4.86
C PHE A 276 12.41 14.44 -5.60
N VAL A 277 12.04 15.53 -4.95
CA VAL A 277 12.25 16.89 -5.45
C VAL A 277 13.27 17.57 -4.53
N PRO A 278 14.47 17.95 -5.05
CA PRO A 278 15.48 18.65 -4.25
C PRO A 278 14.90 19.88 -3.55
N GLY A 279 15.21 20.04 -2.27
CA GLY A 279 14.71 21.13 -1.45
C GLY A 279 13.30 20.93 -0.89
N SER A 280 12.61 19.80 -1.17
CA SER A 280 11.39 19.41 -0.48
C SER A 280 11.73 19.03 0.97
N LYS A 281 11.07 19.66 1.93
CA LYS A 281 11.35 19.42 3.35
C LYS A 281 10.78 18.09 3.84
N ILE A 282 11.40 17.55 4.90
CA ILE A 282 11.10 16.26 5.53
C ILE A 282 9.67 16.18 6.05
N ALA A 283 9.03 15.03 5.89
CA ALA A 283 7.63 14.75 6.28
C ALA A 283 7.29 15.02 7.76
N TRP A 284 8.25 14.97 8.67
CA TRP A 284 8.03 15.31 10.10
C TRP A 284 7.58 16.76 10.31
N SER A 285 7.78 17.63 9.33
CA SER A 285 7.39 19.05 9.40
C SER A 285 6.02 19.32 8.76
N GLY A 286 5.25 18.30 8.37
CA GLY A 286 3.94 18.48 7.73
C GLY A 286 3.99 18.97 6.28
N GLN A 287 5.17 18.97 5.64
CA GLN A 287 5.33 19.35 4.24
C GLN A 287 5.12 18.14 3.32
N PRO A 288 4.65 18.34 2.07
CA PRO A 288 4.49 17.25 1.12
C PRO A 288 5.81 16.52 0.90
N ASN A 289 5.79 15.21 1.10
CA ASN A 289 6.92 14.34 0.85
C ASN A 289 6.70 13.60 -0.46
N TYR A 290 7.61 13.76 -1.39
CA TYR A 290 7.52 13.16 -2.72
C TYR A 290 8.43 11.96 -2.91
N GLY A 291 9.27 11.64 -1.90
CA GLY A 291 10.21 10.52 -1.93
C GLY A 291 9.80 9.34 -1.06
N ASN A 292 10.31 8.16 -1.40
CA ASN A 292 10.16 6.92 -0.64
C ASN A 292 11.32 6.79 0.36
N PHE A 293 11.05 6.45 1.62
CA PHE A 293 12.06 6.29 2.67
C PHE A 293 12.23 4.84 3.17
N LEU A 294 11.62 3.85 2.52
CA LEU A 294 11.72 2.45 2.92
C LEU A 294 13.15 1.93 2.93
N ASN A 295 13.96 2.41 2.02
CA ASN A 295 15.38 2.08 1.95
C ASN A 295 16.09 2.37 3.28
N TRP A 296 15.88 3.56 3.82
CA TRP A 296 16.48 3.96 5.08
C TRP A 296 16.02 3.11 6.27
N PHE A 297 14.73 2.80 6.35
CA PHE A 297 14.18 1.98 7.42
C PHE A 297 14.60 0.51 7.34
N THR A 298 14.76 -0.04 6.14
CA THR A 298 15.08 -1.47 5.93
C THR A 298 16.57 -1.76 5.84
N GLY A 299 17.41 -0.73 5.68
CA GLY A 299 18.88 -0.88 5.65
C GLY A 299 19.46 -1.21 7.02
N PRO A 300 20.60 -1.94 7.07
CA PRO A 300 21.27 -2.27 8.31
C PRO A 300 21.69 -1.03 9.11
N LEU A 301 21.52 -1.07 10.43
CA LEU A 301 21.89 0.04 11.30
C LEU A 301 23.38 0.36 11.21
N GLY A 302 23.70 1.62 10.91
CA GLY A 302 25.08 2.12 10.88
C GLY A 302 25.92 1.58 9.73
N ALA A 303 25.37 0.75 8.86
CA ALA A 303 26.05 0.35 7.64
C ALA A 303 26.03 1.54 6.67
N GLY A 304 27.20 2.09 6.36
CA GLY A 304 27.35 3.14 5.36
C GLY A 304 27.07 2.63 3.93
N ALA A 305 27.43 3.42 2.93
CA ALA A 305 27.35 2.96 1.54
C ALA A 305 27.97 1.57 1.38
N PRO A 306 27.37 0.67 0.60
CA PRO A 306 26.31 0.90 -0.38
C PRO A 306 24.88 0.66 0.12
N TYR A 307 24.68 0.41 1.40
CA TYR A 307 23.38 -0.03 1.97
C TYR A 307 22.38 1.12 2.12
N ALA A 308 22.88 2.27 2.51
CA ALA A 308 22.22 3.55 2.44
C ALA A 308 23.33 4.60 2.32
N ILE A 309 23.11 5.69 1.59
CA ILE A 309 24.11 6.76 1.44
C ILE A 309 24.53 7.29 2.81
N PHE A 310 23.62 7.30 3.77
CA PHE A 310 23.77 7.86 5.11
C PHE A 310 23.62 6.85 6.26
N GLY A 311 23.69 5.55 5.96
CA GLY A 311 23.50 4.49 6.95
C GLY A 311 22.03 4.13 7.16
N GLY A 312 21.69 2.84 7.11
CA GLY A 312 20.35 2.37 7.43
C GLY A 312 19.98 2.67 8.88
N GLN A 313 18.70 2.92 9.15
CA GLN A 313 18.20 3.04 10.51
C GLN A 313 18.02 1.69 11.19
N GLY A 314 17.86 0.62 10.40
CA GLY A 314 17.66 -0.72 10.92
C GLY A 314 16.35 -0.89 11.70
N THR A 315 15.36 -0.05 11.43
CA THR A 315 14.07 -0.11 12.14
C THR A 315 13.33 -1.39 11.78
N TYR A 316 13.43 -1.83 10.52
CA TYR A 316 12.66 -2.95 9.99
C TYR A 316 13.54 -4.04 9.37
N PRO A 317 14.29 -4.79 10.18
CA PRO A 317 15.03 -5.95 9.68
C PRO A 317 14.05 -7.05 9.27
N THR A 318 14.52 -7.97 8.47
CA THR A 318 13.79 -9.19 8.07
C THR A 318 14.07 -10.31 9.07
N ALA A 319 13.08 -11.16 9.34
CA ALA A 319 13.32 -12.33 10.18
C ALA A 319 14.38 -13.27 9.55
N ARG A 320 15.37 -13.69 10.33
CA ARG A 320 16.39 -14.64 9.89
C ARG A 320 15.76 -15.94 9.38
N LYS A 321 14.68 -16.40 10.02
CA LYS A 321 13.94 -17.60 9.62
C LYS A 321 13.40 -17.54 8.18
N LEU A 322 13.05 -16.36 7.66
CA LEU A 322 12.70 -16.22 6.25
C LEU A 322 13.91 -16.57 5.38
N ALA A 323 15.07 -15.97 5.66
CA ALA A 323 16.29 -16.23 4.91
C ALA A 323 16.66 -17.73 4.91
N ASP A 324 16.52 -18.36 6.07
CA ASP A 324 16.87 -19.79 6.29
C ASP A 324 15.81 -20.74 5.67
N SER A 325 14.60 -20.26 5.35
CA SER A 325 13.52 -21.07 4.77
C SER A 325 13.68 -21.32 3.26
N PHE A 326 14.52 -20.54 2.58
CA PHE A 326 14.69 -20.66 1.13
C PHE A 326 15.39 -21.97 0.74
N ASP A 327 14.99 -22.49 -0.43
CA ASP A 327 15.74 -23.57 -1.08
C ASP A 327 17.17 -23.07 -1.40
N PRO A 328 18.20 -23.89 -1.21
CA PRO A 328 19.58 -23.50 -1.52
C PRO A 328 19.82 -23.05 -2.97
N ASN A 329 18.99 -23.54 -3.91
CA ASN A 329 19.07 -23.19 -5.33
C ASN A 329 18.24 -21.94 -5.68
N ASP A 330 17.48 -21.39 -4.74
CA ASP A 330 16.62 -20.23 -4.99
C ASP A 330 17.44 -18.95 -5.14
N LYS A 331 17.48 -18.40 -6.34
CA LYS A 331 18.24 -17.18 -6.65
C LYS A 331 17.79 -15.99 -5.81
N ARG A 332 16.49 -15.91 -5.47
CA ARG A 332 15.90 -14.82 -4.68
C ARG A 332 16.57 -14.66 -3.32
N ARG A 333 17.02 -15.78 -2.73
CA ARG A 333 17.67 -15.77 -1.41
C ARG A 333 18.90 -14.88 -1.39
N LYS A 334 19.80 -15.00 -2.35
CA LYS A 334 21.02 -14.18 -2.42
C LYS A 334 20.75 -12.80 -3.01
N GLU A 335 19.91 -12.73 -4.02
CA GLU A 335 19.61 -11.46 -4.70
C GLU A 335 18.87 -10.46 -3.80
N LEU A 336 17.88 -10.92 -3.06
CA LEU A 336 16.89 -10.04 -2.39
C LEU A 336 17.00 -10.05 -0.86
N ILE A 337 17.73 -10.99 -0.24
CA ILE A 337 17.92 -11.03 1.21
C ILE A 337 19.42 -11.05 1.53
N LYS A 338 19.83 -10.15 2.40
CA LYS A 338 21.22 -10.04 2.86
C LYS A 338 21.30 -10.42 4.33
N VAL A 339 22.30 -11.22 4.66
CA VAL A 339 22.52 -11.78 5.99
C VAL A 339 23.89 -11.39 6.49
N PRO A 340 24.02 -10.91 7.74
CA PRO A 340 25.31 -10.58 8.33
C PRO A 340 26.27 -11.76 8.31
N GLY A 341 27.50 -11.50 7.88
CA GLY A 341 28.56 -12.49 7.76
C GLY A 341 28.60 -13.30 6.48
N GLU A 342 27.61 -13.19 5.63
CA GLU A 342 27.67 -13.77 4.28
C GLU A 342 28.44 -12.83 3.33
N SER A 343 29.23 -13.42 2.43
CA SER A 343 29.88 -12.69 1.35
C SER A 343 28.98 -12.65 0.11
N TYR A 344 28.85 -11.49 -0.45
CA TYR A 344 28.14 -11.22 -1.69
C TYR A 344 29.12 -10.73 -2.78
N ALA A 345 30.33 -11.32 -2.78
CA ALA A 345 31.37 -11.01 -3.75
C ALA A 345 30.88 -11.24 -5.18
N GLY A 346 31.07 -10.24 -6.03
CA GLY A 346 30.60 -10.27 -7.42
C GLY A 346 29.17 -9.71 -7.62
N GLU A 347 28.40 -9.53 -6.55
CA GLU A 347 27.15 -8.77 -6.63
C GLU A 347 27.46 -7.28 -6.53
N THR A 348 27.13 -6.53 -7.55
CA THR A 348 27.30 -5.08 -7.54
C THR A 348 25.92 -4.42 -7.57
N MET A 349 25.65 -3.56 -6.60
CA MET A 349 24.67 -2.49 -6.79
C MET A 349 25.45 -1.22 -7.12
N ALA A 350 25.20 -0.66 -8.27
CA ALA A 350 25.89 0.53 -8.73
C ALA A 350 27.43 0.42 -8.70
N GLY A 351 27.99 -0.76 -9.00
CA GLY A 351 29.43 -0.98 -9.11
C GLY A 351 30.17 -1.28 -7.80
N GLN A 352 29.45 -1.41 -6.66
CA GLN A 352 30.08 -1.70 -5.37
C GLN A 352 29.73 -3.09 -4.85
N THR A 353 30.71 -3.79 -4.27
CA THR A 353 30.55 -5.11 -3.63
C THR A 353 30.03 -4.98 -2.21
N TYR A 354 29.11 -5.86 -1.81
CA TYR A 354 28.52 -5.85 -0.48
C TYR A 354 29.16 -6.83 0.47
N ASN A 355 29.39 -6.38 1.68
CA ASN A 355 29.58 -7.23 2.86
C ASN A 355 28.83 -6.60 4.02
N ILE A 356 27.90 -7.32 4.65
CA ILE A 356 27.31 -6.88 5.91
C ILE A 356 28.22 -7.39 7.04
N PRO A 357 28.85 -6.51 7.81
CA PRO A 357 29.73 -6.93 8.90
C PRO A 357 29.00 -7.76 9.95
N LEU A 358 29.65 -8.80 10.48
CA LEU A 358 29.12 -9.63 11.58
C LEU A 358 28.93 -8.87 12.89
N ASN A 359 29.64 -7.78 13.07
CA ASN A 359 29.67 -7.00 14.31
C ASN A 359 28.54 -5.96 14.41
N ILE A 360 27.61 -5.92 13.47
CA ILE A 360 26.45 -5.02 13.56
C ILE A 360 25.53 -5.48 14.68
N THR A 361 24.80 -4.53 15.27
CA THR A 361 23.86 -4.77 16.37
C THR A 361 22.76 -5.76 16.03
N GLN A 362 22.44 -5.91 14.75
CA GLN A 362 21.36 -6.78 14.25
C GLN A 362 21.88 -8.04 13.57
N LYS A 363 22.99 -8.60 14.07
CA LYS A 363 23.64 -9.80 13.52
C LYS A 363 22.75 -11.03 13.40
N ASN A 364 21.70 -11.13 14.20
CA ASN A 364 20.74 -12.23 14.19
C ASN A 364 19.53 -11.98 13.25
N SER A 365 19.52 -10.86 12.56
CA SER A 365 18.47 -10.52 11.59
C SER A 365 18.97 -10.78 10.16
N ALA A 366 18.04 -10.72 9.21
CA ALA A 366 18.32 -10.58 7.80
C ALA A 366 17.85 -9.19 7.33
N PHE A 367 18.24 -8.80 6.12
CA PHE A 367 17.89 -7.49 5.57
C PHE A 367 17.29 -7.64 4.18
N ASN A 368 16.18 -6.96 3.97
CA ASN A 368 15.50 -6.94 2.69
C ASN A 368 16.22 -6.01 1.71
N ALA A 369 16.72 -6.54 0.63
CA ALA A 369 17.40 -5.78 -0.41
C ALA A 369 16.49 -5.32 -1.57
N LYS A 370 15.18 -5.60 -1.55
CA LYS A 370 14.23 -5.10 -2.56
C LYS A 370 14.20 -3.57 -2.61
N TRP A 371 14.44 -2.93 -1.48
CA TRP A 371 14.42 -1.47 -1.35
C TRP A 371 15.82 -0.83 -1.44
N TRP A 372 16.88 -1.61 -1.66
CA TRP A 372 18.23 -1.08 -1.74
C TRP A 372 18.59 -0.73 -3.19
N THR A 373 18.77 0.53 -3.47
CA THR A 373 19.00 1.03 -4.83
C THR A 373 20.48 1.30 -5.14
N GLY A 374 21.37 1.13 -4.17
CA GLY A 374 22.80 1.41 -4.32
C GLY A 374 23.16 2.91 -4.38
N ALA A 375 24.35 3.25 -3.88
CA ALA A 375 24.76 4.63 -3.66
C ALA A 375 25.20 5.40 -4.92
N ALA A 376 25.45 4.74 -6.04
CA ALA A 376 26.40 5.25 -7.00
C ALA A 376 25.92 6.36 -7.95
N ASN A 377 24.62 6.63 -8.10
CA ASN A 377 24.17 7.56 -9.14
C ASN A 377 23.06 8.52 -8.71
N GLN A 378 23.08 8.94 -7.47
CA GLN A 378 21.99 9.72 -6.92
C GLN A 378 22.37 11.16 -6.63
N ALA A 379 22.80 11.87 -7.67
CA ALA A 379 22.89 13.31 -7.60
C ALA A 379 21.50 13.89 -7.26
N GLY A 380 21.39 14.55 -6.10
CA GLY A 380 20.17 15.22 -5.66
C GLY A 380 19.25 14.44 -4.72
N ILE A 381 19.67 13.29 -4.19
CA ILE A 381 18.95 12.62 -3.10
C ILE A 381 19.39 13.24 -1.77
N GLU A 382 18.42 13.70 -1.02
CA GLU A 382 18.62 14.00 0.39
C GLU A 382 18.59 12.71 1.21
N GLU A 383 19.26 12.72 2.34
CA GLU A 383 19.62 11.65 3.26
C GLU A 383 18.60 10.53 3.43
N TRP A 384 17.32 10.78 3.19
CA TRP A 384 16.24 9.91 3.66
C TRP A 384 15.19 9.56 2.58
N PHE A 385 15.24 10.18 1.40
CA PHE A 385 14.21 10.05 0.37
C PHE A 385 14.76 9.54 -0.95
N TRP A 386 14.05 8.62 -1.54
CA TRP A 386 14.45 7.91 -2.74
C TRP A 386 13.38 7.99 -3.82
N ASN A 387 13.82 7.92 -5.07
CA ASN A 387 12.93 7.94 -6.24
C ASN A 387 12.25 6.59 -6.50
N GLN A 388 12.50 5.56 -5.71
CA GLN A 388 11.98 4.23 -5.99
C GLN A 388 10.48 4.14 -5.77
N ASN A 389 9.76 3.70 -6.79
CA ASN A 389 8.33 3.42 -6.71
C ASN A 389 8.01 2.24 -5.81
N ILE A 390 6.78 2.19 -5.30
CA ILE A 390 6.26 1.03 -4.59
C ILE A 390 5.37 0.23 -5.53
N ILE A 391 5.80 -0.98 -5.86
CA ILE A 391 5.00 -1.92 -6.64
C ILE A 391 3.92 -2.49 -5.71
N VAL A 392 2.66 -2.25 -6.04
CA VAL A 392 1.52 -2.74 -5.24
C VAL A 392 0.80 -3.92 -5.88
N MET A 393 1.00 -4.11 -7.17
CA MET A 393 0.54 -5.30 -7.89
C MET A 393 1.51 -5.60 -9.03
N ARG A 394 2.01 -6.82 -9.10
CA ARG A 394 2.89 -7.27 -10.18
C ARG A 394 2.50 -8.63 -10.74
N TYR A 395 3.03 -8.93 -11.91
CA TYR A 395 2.61 -10.10 -12.68
C TYR A 395 2.90 -11.43 -11.96
N ALA A 396 3.97 -11.52 -11.16
CA ALA A 396 4.22 -12.71 -10.36
C ALA A 396 3.14 -12.94 -9.29
N GLU A 397 2.71 -11.89 -8.57
CA GLU A 397 1.59 -12.00 -7.64
C GLU A 397 0.31 -12.39 -8.37
N PHE A 398 0.05 -11.77 -9.51
CA PHE A 398 -1.09 -12.11 -10.35
C PHE A 398 -1.07 -13.60 -10.78
N LEU A 399 0.08 -14.14 -11.20
CA LEU A 399 0.21 -15.56 -11.57
C LEU A 399 -0.07 -16.49 -10.39
N LEU A 400 0.41 -16.14 -9.19
CA LEU A 400 0.13 -16.92 -7.98
C LEU A 400 -1.35 -16.84 -7.57
N ASN A 401 -2.01 -15.70 -7.80
CA ASN A 401 -3.45 -15.54 -7.58
C ASN A 401 -4.24 -16.34 -8.63
N TYR A 402 -3.83 -16.27 -9.88
CA TYR A 402 -4.45 -17.05 -10.95
C TYR A 402 -4.26 -18.57 -10.76
N SER A 403 -3.11 -18.98 -10.25
CA SER A 403 -2.88 -20.38 -9.84
C SER A 403 -3.93 -20.84 -8.82
N GLU A 404 -4.21 -20.06 -7.79
CA GLU A 404 -5.25 -20.37 -6.81
C GLU A 404 -6.65 -20.41 -7.44
N ILE A 405 -6.98 -19.41 -8.27
CA ILE A 405 -8.26 -19.33 -8.98
C ILE A 405 -8.48 -20.57 -9.87
N LEU A 406 -7.46 -21.01 -10.59
CA LEU A 406 -7.51 -22.19 -11.44
C LEU A 406 -7.73 -23.46 -10.62
N PHE A 407 -7.00 -23.63 -9.51
CA PHE A 407 -7.15 -24.77 -8.61
C PHE A 407 -8.58 -24.86 -8.06
N GLU A 408 -9.09 -23.76 -7.54
CA GLU A 408 -10.47 -23.69 -7.00
C GLU A 408 -11.55 -23.84 -8.10
N SER A 409 -11.20 -23.61 -9.36
CA SER A 409 -12.03 -23.87 -10.52
C SER A 409 -11.90 -25.29 -11.08
N GLY A 410 -11.13 -26.16 -10.43
CA GLY A 410 -10.92 -27.56 -10.84
C GLY A 410 -9.81 -27.78 -11.89
N ASP A 411 -9.12 -26.73 -12.32
CA ASP A 411 -8.00 -26.82 -13.27
C ASP A 411 -6.66 -26.94 -12.53
N VAL A 412 -6.40 -28.14 -12.00
CA VAL A 412 -5.19 -28.42 -11.22
C VAL A 412 -3.92 -28.28 -12.04
N ALA A 413 -3.94 -28.71 -13.29
CA ALA A 413 -2.78 -28.64 -14.19
C ALA A 413 -2.43 -27.18 -14.51
N GLY A 414 -3.42 -26.36 -14.86
CA GLY A 414 -3.25 -24.94 -15.07
C GLY A 414 -2.76 -24.20 -13.83
N ALA A 415 -3.25 -24.59 -12.64
CA ALA A 415 -2.81 -24.01 -11.38
C ALA A 415 -1.30 -24.20 -11.17
N TYR A 416 -0.81 -25.44 -11.24
CA TYR A 416 0.62 -25.72 -11.09
C TYR A 416 1.47 -25.15 -12.24
N SER A 417 0.93 -25.07 -13.45
CA SER A 417 1.62 -24.41 -14.57
C SER A 417 1.97 -22.95 -14.23
N ASN A 418 1.01 -22.18 -13.71
CA ASN A 418 1.24 -20.78 -13.35
C ASN A 418 2.16 -20.62 -12.13
N LEU A 419 2.01 -21.47 -11.11
CA LEU A 419 2.91 -21.53 -9.97
C LEU A 419 4.36 -21.81 -10.41
N ASN A 420 4.53 -22.77 -11.31
CA ASN A 420 5.84 -23.18 -11.82
C ASN A 420 6.52 -22.13 -12.70
N LEU A 421 5.80 -21.19 -13.32
CA LEU A 421 6.41 -20.04 -14.01
C LEU A 421 7.21 -19.17 -13.03
N VAL A 422 6.66 -18.89 -11.85
CA VAL A 422 7.34 -18.12 -10.82
C VAL A 422 8.56 -18.88 -10.28
N ARG A 423 8.41 -20.17 -10.02
CA ARG A 423 9.50 -21.05 -9.57
C ARG A 423 10.65 -21.16 -10.59
N ALA A 424 10.30 -21.34 -11.85
CA ALA A 424 11.30 -21.45 -12.92
C ALA A 424 12.15 -20.18 -13.03
N ARG A 425 11.53 -18.99 -12.92
CA ARG A 425 12.27 -17.73 -12.87
C ARG A 425 13.25 -17.68 -11.69
N ALA A 426 12.85 -18.19 -10.53
CA ALA A 426 13.69 -18.28 -9.33
C ALA A 426 14.81 -19.36 -9.43
N GLY A 427 14.82 -20.15 -10.51
CA GLY A 427 15.79 -21.24 -10.70
C GLY A 427 15.41 -22.54 -10.01
N LEU A 428 14.16 -22.69 -9.57
CA LEU A 428 13.67 -23.88 -8.88
C LEU A 428 13.03 -24.88 -9.85
N ALA A 429 13.13 -26.15 -9.51
CA ALA A 429 12.44 -27.21 -10.21
C ALA A 429 10.90 -27.05 -10.11
N ASN A 430 10.21 -27.52 -11.15
CA ASN A 430 8.77 -27.56 -11.17
C ASN A 430 8.22 -28.50 -10.10
N LEU A 431 7.15 -28.09 -9.44
CA LEU A 431 6.35 -28.96 -8.59
C LEU A 431 5.46 -29.85 -9.46
N VAL A 432 5.27 -31.09 -9.01
CA VAL A 432 4.32 -32.03 -9.61
C VAL A 432 2.91 -31.68 -9.13
N ALA A 433 1.97 -31.60 -10.05
CA ALA A 433 0.59 -31.26 -9.74
C ALA A 433 -0.06 -32.27 -8.76
N GLN A 434 -0.65 -31.75 -7.70
CA GLN A 434 -1.34 -32.50 -6.64
C GLN A 434 -2.80 -32.07 -6.57
N THR A 435 -3.71 -33.01 -6.51
CA THR A 435 -5.16 -32.73 -6.38
C THR A 435 -5.58 -32.42 -4.95
N ASN A 436 -4.74 -32.72 -3.97
CA ASN A 436 -4.99 -32.40 -2.56
C ASN A 436 -4.85 -30.90 -2.31
N LYS A 437 -5.94 -30.27 -1.89
CA LYS A 437 -6.02 -28.82 -1.66
C LYS A 437 -5.03 -28.34 -0.58
N GLU A 438 -4.82 -29.11 0.49
CA GLU A 438 -3.90 -28.71 1.56
C GLU A 438 -2.44 -28.73 1.10
N ILE A 439 -2.06 -29.71 0.25
CA ILE A 439 -0.74 -29.75 -0.37
C ILE A 439 -0.57 -28.56 -1.30
N PHE A 440 -1.53 -28.33 -2.20
CA PHE A 440 -1.48 -27.19 -3.12
C PHE A 440 -1.37 -25.85 -2.40
N LEU A 441 -2.20 -25.61 -1.38
CA LEU A 441 -2.15 -24.36 -0.63
C LEU A 441 -0.85 -24.21 0.17
N THR A 442 -0.25 -25.29 0.61
CA THR A 442 1.06 -25.27 1.27
C THR A 442 2.16 -24.86 0.29
N ASP A 443 2.17 -25.47 -0.89
CA ASP A 443 3.10 -25.13 -1.98
C ASP A 443 2.94 -23.67 -2.41
N LEU A 444 1.70 -23.24 -2.64
CA LEU A 444 1.38 -21.87 -3.05
C LEU A 444 1.77 -20.82 -2.01
N MET A 445 1.47 -21.07 -0.74
CA MET A 445 1.79 -20.11 0.31
C MET A 445 3.29 -20.02 0.57
N LYS A 446 4.02 -21.14 0.43
CA LYS A 446 5.48 -21.16 0.48
C LYS A 446 6.07 -20.32 -0.66
N GLU A 447 5.55 -20.50 -1.89
CA GLU A 447 6.01 -19.71 -3.04
C GLU A 447 5.67 -18.23 -2.89
N ARG A 448 4.46 -17.89 -2.42
CA ARG A 448 4.09 -16.51 -2.11
C ARG A 448 5.02 -15.88 -1.08
N ARG A 449 5.37 -16.60 -0.02
CA ARG A 449 6.29 -16.11 1.02
C ARG A 449 7.66 -15.77 0.44
N TRP A 450 8.23 -16.64 -0.40
CA TRP A 450 9.53 -16.45 -1.02
C TRP A 450 9.52 -15.35 -2.09
N GLU A 451 8.40 -15.21 -2.79
CA GLU A 451 8.26 -14.24 -3.87
C GLU A 451 7.88 -12.85 -3.36
N LEU A 452 6.91 -12.77 -2.45
CA LEU A 452 6.21 -11.53 -2.10
C LEU A 452 6.61 -10.97 -0.71
N PHE A 453 7.64 -11.49 -0.07
CA PHE A 453 8.09 -10.91 1.21
C PHE A 453 8.39 -9.41 1.03
N TRP A 454 8.03 -8.63 2.03
CA TRP A 454 8.14 -7.17 1.99
C TRP A 454 7.35 -6.50 0.84
N GLU A 455 6.28 -7.13 0.39
CA GLU A 455 5.30 -6.56 -0.53
C GLU A 455 3.90 -6.50 0.11
N PRO A 456 3.02 -5.57 -0.32
CA PRO A 456 1.84 -5.16 0.47
C PRO A 456 0.82 -6.24 0.81
N ASN A 457 0.71 -7.31 -0.01
CA ASN A 457 -0.44 -8.22 0.07
C ASN A 457 -0.20 -9.54 0.79
N ILE A 458 1.04 -9.87 1.15
CA ILE A 458 1.38 -11.21 1.66
C ILE A 458 0.59 -11.60 2.93
N TRP A 459 0.43 -10.69 3.90
CA TRP A 459 -0.34 -10.96 5.11
C TRP A 459 -1.80 -11.32 4.82
N TYR A 460 -2.41 -10.63 3.85
CA TYR A 460 -3.81 -10.85 3.51
C TYR A 460 -4.05 -12.15 2.77
N HIS A 461 -3.06 -12.71 2.10
CA HIS A 461 -3.15 -14.08 1.58
C HIS A 461 -3.23 -15.10 2.71
N TYR A 462 -2.46 -14.93 3.79
CA TYR A 462 -2.54 -15.80 4.97
C TYR A 462 -3.89 -15.69 5.69
N THR A 463 -4.38 -14.48 5.95
CA THR A 463 -5.66 -14.28 6.65
C THR A 463 -6.85 -14.76 5.82
N ARG A 464 -6.89 -14.43 4.52
CA ARG A 464 -7.96 -14.83 3.60
C ARG A 464 -8.08 -16.35 3.44
N THR A 465 -6.96 -17.05 3.43
CA THR A 465 -6.93 -18.52 3.31
C THR A 465 -7.09 -19.24 4.66
N GLY A 466 -7.24 -18.50 5.77
CA GLY A 466 -7.34 -19.03 7.12
C GLY A 466 -6.04 -19.65 7.66
N ARG A 467 -4.90 -19.35 7.04
CA ARG A 467 -3.60 -19.96 7.37
C ARG A 467 -2.72 -19.11 8.29
N ALA A 468 -3.14 -17.88 8.62
CA ALA A 468 -2.34 -16.95 9.41
C ALA A 468 -2.00 -17.50 10.81
N ALA A 469 -2.99 -18.02 11.55
CA ALA A 469 -2.78 -18.55 12.89
C ALA A 469 -1.83 -19.77 12.90
N LYS A 470 -2.04 -20.70 11.95
CA LYS A 470 -1.15 -21.86 11.81
C LYS A 470 0.27 -21.44 11.43
N PHE A 471 0.42 -20.55 10.48
CA PHE A 471 1.72 -20.03 10.05
C PHE A 471 2.49 -19.41 11.22
N LEU A 472 1.86 -18.54 11.99
CA LEU A 472 2.50 -17.87 13.13
C LEU A 472 2.87 -18.84 14.24
N LEU A 473 2.02 -19.85 14.50
CA LEU A 473 2.31 -20.87 15.50
C LEU A 473 3.50 -21.75 15.06
N ASP A 474 3.47 -22.28 13.84
CA ASP A 474 4.48 -23.22 13.34
C ASP A 474 5.85 -22.54 13.19
N GLU A 475 5.86 -21.33 12.62
CA GLU A 475 7.11 -20.63 12.31
C GLU A 475 7.68 -19.88 13.51
N TYR A 476 6.83 -19.29 14.35
CA TYR A 476 7.26 -18.34 15.38
C TYR A 476 6.82 -18.69 16.79
N GLY A 477 6.00 -19.72 16.97
CA GLY A 477 5.44 -20.07 18.29
C GLY A 477 4.42 -19.05 18.80
N LEU A 478 3.89 -18.20 17.93
CA LEU A 478 2.93 -17.15 18.30
C LEU A 478 1.50 -17.64 18.15
N VAL A 479 0.72 -17.49 19.21
CA VAL A 479 -0.72 -17.80 19.21
C VAL A 479 -1.49 -16.57 18.75
N MET A 480 -2.13 -16.68 17.60
CA MET A 480 -2.93 -15.60 17.02
C MET A 480 -4.39 -15.69 17.47
N ALA A 481 -4.90 -14.65 18.14
CA ALA A 481 -6.33 -14.53 18.42
C ALA A 481 -7.12 -14.17 17.12
N PRO A 482 -8.37 -14.66 16.97
CA PRO A 482 -9.17 -14.43 15.76
C PRO A 482 -9.36 -12.95 15.38
N LYS A 483 -9.39 -12.05 16.35
CA LYS A 483 -9.54 -10.61 16.12
C LYS A 483 -8.47 -10.03 15.18
N PHE A 484 -7.27 -10.59 15.16
CA PHE A 484 -6.16 -10.09 14.36
C PHE A 484 -6.27 -10.40 12.86
N ASN A 485 -7.34 -11.08 12.42
CA ASN A 485 -7.66 -11.17 11.00
C ASN A 485 -8.13 -9.83 10.40
N LYS A 486 -8.60 -8.91 11.22
CA LYS A 486 -9.00 -7.55 10.82
C LYS A 486 -8.40 -6.53 11.80
N PHE A 487 -8.19 -5.32 11.35
CA PHE A 487 -7.76 -4.23 12.22
C PHE A 487 -8.94 -3.64 13.01
N PRO A 488 -8.68 -3.03 14.18
CA PRO A 488 -9.69 -2.28 14.90
C PRO A 488 -10.12 -1.02 14.14
N ILE A 489 -11.37 -0.62 14.33
CA ILE A 489 -11.85 0.68 13.85
C ILE A 489 -11.21 1.77 14.73
N PRO A 490 -10.70 2.87 14.16
CA PRO A 490 -10.10 3.93 14.94
C PRO A 490 -11.05 4.51 15.99
N GLN A 491 -10.60 4.61 17.24
CA GLN A 491 -11.44 5.10 18.35
C GLN A 491 -11.92 6.53 18.10
N GLY A 492 -11.05 7.41 17.57
CA GLY A 492 -11.45 8.78 17.26
C GLY A 492 -12.57 8.88 16.23
N ASP A 493 -12.63 7.92 15.27
CA ASP A 493 -13.74 7.88 14.31
C ASP A 493 -15.02 7.33 14.95
N ILE A 494 -14.92 6.36 15.90
CA ILE A 494 -16.06 5.88 16.70
C ILE A 494 -16.61 7.00 17.58
N ASP A 495 -15.75 7.78 18.23
CA ASP A 495 -16.14 8.90 19.08
C ASP A 495 -16.88 9.99 18.29
N LEU A 496 -16.51 10.20 17.04
CA LEU A 496 -17.17 11.13 16.11
C LEU A 496 -18.46 10.58 15.51
N ASN A 497 -18.54 9.26 15.31
CA ASN A 497 -19.71 8.58 14.74
C ASN A 497 -20.10 7.37 15.59
N PRO A 498 -21.01 7.51 16.56
CA PRO A 498 -21.42 6.44 17.46
C PRO A 498 -22.16 5.26 16.78
N LYS A 499 -22.46 5.36 15.49
CA LYS A 499 -22.98 4.23 14.70
C LYS A 499 -21.85 3.29 14.20
N LEU A 500 -20.60 3.68 14.37
CA LEU A 500 -19.44 2.82 14.09
C LEU A 500 -19.26 1.84 15.28
N ILE A 501 -19.58 0.58 15.04
CA ILE A 501 -19.36 -0.49 16.01
C ILE A 501 -17.98 -1.07 15.82
N GLN A 502 -17.23 -1.27 16.90
CA GLN A 502 -15.88 -1.87 16.86
C GLN A 502 -15.90 -3.30 16.34
N ASN A 503 -14.81 -3.73 15.72
CA ASN A 503 -14.62 -5.12 15.32
C ASN A 503 -14.54 -6.04 16.56
N THR A 504 -15.09 -7.24 16.43
CA THR A 504 -15.19 -8.20 17.55
C THR A 504 -13.82 -8.50 18.17
N GLY A 505 -13.72 -8.36 19.47
CA GLY A 505 -12.52 -8.66 20.26
C GLY A 505 -11.62 -7.45 20.54
N TYR A 506 -11.96 -6.26 20.05
CA TYR A 506 -11.27 -5.00 20.34
C TYR A 506 -12.06 -4.13 21.31
#